data_1b90f299e2597b65b986121cb6eda718
#
_entry.id   1b90f299e2597b65b986121cb6eda718
#
_cell.length_a   1.000
_cell.length_b   1.000
_cell.length_c   1.000
_cell.angle_alpha   90.00
_cell.angle_beta   90.00
_cell.angle_gamma   90.00
#
_symmetry.space_group_name_H-M   'P 1'
#
loop_
_entity.id
_entity.type
_entity.pdbx_description
1 polymer ?
#
loop_
_entity_poly.entity_id
_entity_poly.type
_entity_poly.pdbx_seq_one_letter_code
_entity_poly.pdbx_strand_id
1 'polypeptide(L)'
;MEIIAHKINSIKSLKKLPKKYGSEVDLRTFGSKIVLSHDPYIKGDKLEDYLENYNHGTLILNIKESGIEKDVIRKVRNNNVKLISDDSLMEIPIIKYKIIFKSYSPIMKS
;
A
#
# COMPACT_ATOMS: atom_id res chain seq x y z
N MET A 1 -12.38 -17.78 3.79
CA MET A 1 -11.94 -16.70 4.68
C MET A 1 -10.54 -16.26 4.28
N GLU A 2 -10.36 -14.98 4.11
CA GLU A 2 -9.03 -14.47 3.77
C GLU A 2 -8.21 -14.22 5.04
N ILE A 3 -6.97 -14.64 5.00
CA ILE A 3 -6.02 -14.39 6.10
C ILE A 3 -5.15 -13.22 5.72
N ILE A 4 -5.01 -12.26 6.63
CA ILE A 4 -4.19 -11.07 6.41
C ILE A 4 -3.02 -11.09 7.39
N ALA A 5 -1.81 -11.13 6.84
CA ALA A 5 -0.60 -11.12 7.66
C ALA A 5 -0.27 -9.68 8.08
N HIS A 6 0.11 -9.51 9.33
CA HIS A 6 0.37 -8.18 9.89
C HIS A 6 1.84 -7.80 9.77
N LYS A 7 2.08 -6.50 9.64
CA LYS A 7 3.42 -5.92 9.66
C LYS A 7 4.37 -6.50 8.61
N ILE A 8 3.85 -6.71 7.41
CA ILE A 8 4.69 -7.14 6.29
C ILE A 8 5.34 -5.91 5.67
N ASN A 9 6.23 -5.28 6.44
CA ASN A 9 6.73 -3.95 6.17
C ASN A 9 8.00 -3.91 5.33
N SER A 10 8.25 -4.95 4.54
CA SER A 10 9.37 -4.92 3.62
C SER A 10 9.06 -5.77 2.40
N ILE A 11 9.72 -5.44 1.29
CA ILE A 11 9.60 -6.24 0.08
C ILE A 11 10.15 -7.64 0.33
N LYS A 12 11.19 -7.74 1.13
CA LYS A 12 11.79 -9.03 1.45
C LYS A 12 10.79 -9.95 2.14
N SER A 13 10.06 -9.45 3.15
CA SER A 13 9.06 -10.28 3.82
C SER A 13 7.85 -10.51 2.93
N LEU A 14 7.49 -9.56 2.07
CA LEU A 14 6.40 -9.76 1.13
C LEU A 14 6.69 -10.92 0.19
N LYS A 15 7.92 -11.03 -0.30
CA LYS A 15 8.28 -12.11 -1.22
C LYS A 15 8.22 -13.48 -0.59
N LYS A 16 8.30 -13.56 0.74
CA LYS A 16 8.15 -14.81 1.47
C LYS A 16 6.72 -15.15 1.80
N LEU A 17 5.82 -14.20 1.67
CA LEU A 17 4.42 -14.40 2.01
C LEU A 17 3.70 -15.11 0.88
N PRO A 18 2.96 -16.21 1.17
CA PRO A 18 2.15 -16.84 0.13
C PRO A 18 1.13 -15.88 -0.45
N LYS A 19 0.93 -15.95 -1.76
CA LYS A 19 0.12 -14.99 -2.47
C LYS A 19 -1.36 -15.05 -2.15
N LYS A 20 -1.81 -16.14 -1.56
CA LYS A 20 -3.20 -16.25 -1.12
C LYS A 20 -3.53 -15.41 0.10
N TYR A 21 -2.52 -14.94 0.81
CA TYR A 21 -2.73 -14.09 1.98
C TYR A 21 -2.75 -12.63 1.59
N GLY A 22 -3.50 -11.84 2.34
CA GLY A 22 -3.39 -10.39 2.30
C GLY A 22 -2.26 -9.93 3.20
N SER A 23 -2.00 -8.64 3.19
CA SER A 23 -0.93 -8.08 3.99
C SER A 23 -1.38 -6.75 4.60
N GLU A 24 -0.89 -6.46 5.80
CA GLU A 24 -1.06 -5.17 6.44
C GLU A 24 0.30 -4.53 6.63
N VAL A 25 0.43 -3.27 6.23
CA VAL A 25 1.66 -2.52 6.32
C VAL A 25 1.44 -1.20 7.03
N ASP A 26 2.49 -0.68 7.63
CA ASP A 26 2.47 0.62 8.29
C ASP A 26 3.18 1.63 7.39
N LEU A 27 2.55 2.78 7.17
CA LEU A 27 3.09 3.81 6.31
C LEU A 27 3.48 5.03 7.12
N ARG A 28 4.68 5.52 6.86
CA ARG A 28 5.23 6.72 7.44
C ARG A 28 6.02 7.47 6.39
N THR A 29 6.53 8.63 6.74
CA THR A 29 7.44 9.35 5.85
C THR A 29 8.88 9.18 6.32
N PHE A 30 9.79 9.18 5.35
CA PHE A 30 11.22 9.32 5.61
C PHE A 30 11.74 10.33 4.60
N GLY A 31 12.08 11.52 5.09
CA GLY A 31 12.34 12.63 4.18
C GLY A 31 11.08 12.96 3.40
N SER A 32 11.18 13.04 2.09
CA SER A 32 10.04 13.32 1.22
C SER A 32 9.36 12.05 0.70
N LYS A 33 9.77 10.89 1.18
CA LYS A 33 9.26 9.61 0.67
C LYS A 33 8.27 8.99 1.61
N ILE A 34 7.32 8.25 1.07
CA ILE A 34 6.43 7.40 1.87
C ILE A 34 7.05 6.02 1.91
N VAL A 35 7.29 5.53 3.10
CA VAL A 35 7.98 4.27 3.32
C VAL A 35 7.16 3.37 4.23
N LEU A 36 7.49 2.07 4.21
CA LEU A 36 6.91 1.10 5.11
C LEU A 36 7.75 1.03 6.36
N SER A 37 7.17 1.36 7.50
CA SER A 37 7.85 1.23 8.78
C SER A 37 6.85 1.33 9.91
N HIS A 38 6.99 0.48 10.90
CA HIS A 38 6.19 0.57 12.12
C HIS A 38 6.68 1.74 12.98
N ASP A 39 7.96 1.99 13.00
CA ASP A 39 8.57 3.02 13.82
C ASP A 39 8.93 4.26 13.00
N PRO A 40 8.89 5.46 13.62
CA PRO A 40 9.24 6.68 12.90
C PRO A 40 10.76 6.76 12.68
N TYR A 41 11.15 7.60 11.71
CA TYR A 41 12.56 7.92 11.40
C TYR A 41 13.36 6.72 10.90
N ILE A 42 12.69 5.73 10.34
CA ILE A 42 13.36 4.55 9.78
C ILE A 42 13.28 4.64 8.26
N LYS A 43 14.40 4.42 7.59
CA LYS A 43 14.44 4.34 6.14
C LYS A 43 13.93 2.96 5.73
N GLY A 44 12.65 2.88 5.40
CA GLY A 44 12.06 1.64 4.95
C GLY A 44 11.96 1.56 3.43
N ASP A 45 11.40 0.46 2.94
CA ASP A 45 11.12 0.35 1.52
C ASP A 45 10.08 1.37 1.11
N LYS A 46 10.21 1.91 -0.09
CA LYS A 46 9.25 2.89 -0.59
C LYS A 46 7.93 2.22 -0.93
N LEU A 47 6.85 2.93 -0.67
CA LEU A 47 5.52 2.42 -0.97
C LEU A 47 5.40 2.01 -2.44
N GLU A 48 5.91 2.84 -3.36
CA GLU A 48 5.82 2.54 -4.79
C GLU A 48 6.48 1.20 -5.13
N ASP A 49 7.64 0.94 -4.55
CA ASP A 49 8.36 -0.30 -4.82
C ASP A 49 7.62 -1.51 -4.25
N TYR A 50 7.02 -1.34 -3.08
CA TYR A 50 6.22 -2.39 -2.47
C TYR A 50 5.03 -2.73 -3.37
N LEU A 51 4.33 -1.72 -3.84
CA LEU A 51 3.15 -1.92 -4.69
C LEU A 51 3.49 -2.60 -6.01
N GLU A 52 4.66 -2.30 -6.57
CA GLU A 52 5.10 -2.94 -7.80
C GLU A 52 5.33 -4.44 -7.62
N ASN A 53 5.66 -4.86 -6.41
CA ASN A 53 5.90 -6.26 -6.11
C ASN A 53 4.68 -6.97 -5.55
N TYR A 54 3.57 -6.26 -5.40
CA TYR A 54 2.40 -6.81 -4.74
C TYR A 54 1.47 -7.52 -5.73
N ASN A 55 1.19 -8.79 -5.46
CA ASN A 55 0.15 -9.53 -6.18
C ASN A 55 -0.50 -10.55 -5.25
N HIS A 56 -0.74 -10.13 -4.04
CA HIS A 56 -1.30 -10.94 -2.96
C HIS A 56 -2.79 -10.61 -2.80
N GLY A 57 -3.37 -11.02 -1.69
CA GLY A 57 -4.76 -10.70 -1.39
C GLY A 57 -4.96 -9.25 -0.96
N THR A 58 -5.95 -9.02 -0.12
CA THR A 58 -6.28 -7.68 0.34
C THR A 58 -5.08 -6.99 0.99
N LEU A 59 -4.83 -5.75 0.60
CA LEU A 59 -3.76 -4.93 1.17
C LEU A 59 -4.36 -3.90 2.11
N ILE A 60 -3.93 -3.92 3.36
CA ILE A 60 -4.35 -2.93 4.35
C ILE A 60 -3.20 -1.95 4.55
N LEU A 61 -3.46 -0.69 4.26
CA LEU A 61 -2.49 0.38 4.41
C LEU A 61 -2.81 1.15 5.67
N ASN A 62 -1.99 0.98 6.69
CA ASN A 62 -2.17 1.62 7.98
C ASN A 62 -1.34 2.91 7.98
N ILE A 63 -2.02 4.04 7.80
CA ILE A 63 -1.35 5.33 7.69
C ILE A 63 -1.09 5.85 9.10
N LYS A 64 0.18 5.96 9.47
CA LYS A 64 0.60 6.29 10.83
C LYS A 64 0.86 7.76 11.06
N GLU A 65 0.79 8.58 10.03
CA GLU A 65 1.00 10.02 10.14
C GLU A 65 -0.14 10.76 9.47
N SER A 66 -0.57 11.87 10.06
CA SER A 66 -1.57 12.71 9.41
C SER A 66 -0.91 13.58 8.35
N GLY A 67 -1.69 13.94 7.35
CA GLY A 67 -1.22 14.83 6.28
C GLY A 67 -0.65 14.14 5.07
N ILE A 68 -0.50 12.82 5.09
CA ILE A 68 0.04 12.09 3.93
C ILE A 68 -1.02 11.28 3.19
N GLU A 69 -2.26 11.35 3.63
CA GLU A 69 -3.32 10.50 3.09
C GLU A 69 -3.51 10.68 1.59
N LYS A 70 -3.50 11.92 1.11
CA LYS A 70 -3.69 12.18 -0.32
C LYS A 70 -2.56 11.60 -1.16
N ASP A 71 -1.34 11.72 -0.66
CA ASP A 71 -0.18 11.18 -1.38
C ASP A 71 -0.22 9.66 -1.43
N VAL A 72 -0.62 9.02 -0.33
CA VAL A 72 -0.79 7.57 -0.29
C VAL A 72 -1.83 7.13 -1.31
N ILE A 73 -2.99 7.78 -1.31
CA ILE A 73 -4.07 7.42 -2.24
C ILE A 73 -3.61 7.57 -3.68
N ARG A 74 -2.90 8.65 -4.00
CA ARG A 74 -2.41 8.86 -5.35
C ARG A 74 -1.45 7.78 -5.79
N LYS A 75 -0.50 7.41 -4.92
CA LYS A 75 0.47 6.37 -5.25
C LYS A 75 -0.20 5.01 -5.42
N VAL A 76 -1.17 4.70 -4.58
CA VAL A 76 -1.92 3.47 -4.68
C VAL A 76 -2.70 3.43 -5.99
N ARG A 77 -3.37 4.53 -6.33
CA ARG A 77 -4.15 4.59 -7.56
C ARG A 77 -3.27 4.36 -8.78
N ASN A 78 -2.07 4.94 -8.77
CA ASN A 78 -1.15 4.78 -9.89
C ASN A 78 -0.61 3.36 -10.04
N ASN A 79 -0.59 2.59 -8.96
CA ASN A 79 0.02 1.26 -8.96
C ASN A 79 -0.98 0.11 -8.88
N ASN A 80 -2.18 0.36 -8.35
CA ASN A 80 -3.18 -0.69 -8.20
C ASN A 80 -4.14 -0.77 -9.39
N VAL A 81 -4.17 0.26 -10.21
CA VAL A 81 -5.03 0.27 -11.39
C VAL A 81 -4.16 0.00 -12.60
N LYS A 82 -4.46 -1.09 -13.30
CA LYS A 82 -3.79 -1.39 -14.55
C LYS A 82 -4.64 -0.82 -15.68
N LEU A 83 -4.02 -0.01 -16.51
CA LEU A 83 -4.68 0.53 -17.69
C LEU A 83 -4.40 -0.41 -18.85
N ILE A 84 -5.46 -0.90 -19.46
CA ILE A 84 -5.35 -1.67 -20.68
C ILE A 84 -5.54 -0.70 -21.82
N SER A 85 -4.47 -0.51 -22.58
CA SER A 85 -4.50 0.31 -23.76
C SER A 85 -4.15 -0.59 -24.94
N ASP A 86 -5.06 -0.70 -25.87
CA ASP A 86 -4.80 -1.39 -27.10
C ASP A 86 -4.93 -0.39 -28.24
N ASP A 87 -5.02 -0.86 -29.45
CA ASP A 87 -5.10 -0.01 -30.61
C ASP A 87 -6.42 0.75 -30.73
N SER A 88 -7.33 0.55 -29.81
CA SER A 88 -8.67 1.11 -29.89
C SER A 88 -8.79 2.48 -29.27
N LEU A 89 -7.75 3.05 -28.73
CA LEU A 89 -7.78 4.36 -28.09
C LEU A 89 -8.52 4.39 -26.75
N MET A 90 -8.95 3.24 -26.24
CA MET A 90 -9.63 3.16 -24.96
C MET A 90 -8.72 2.53 -23.93
N GLU A 91 -8.68 3.14 -22.76
CA GLU A 91 -7.98 2.59 -21.61
C GLU A 91 -9.00 2.17 -20.57
N ILE A 92 -8.92 0.92 -20.16
CA ILE A 92 -9.85 0.36 -19.16
C ILE A 92 -9.08 0.13 -17.88
N PRO A 93 -9.46 0.80 -16.79
CA PRO A 93 -8.79 0.57 -15.52
C PRO A 93 -9.17 -0.79 -14.95
N ILE A 94 -8.17 -1.55 -14.52
CA ILE A 94 -8.37 -2.83 -13.87
C ILE A 94 -7.75 -2.76 -12.49
N ILE A 95 -8.56 -3.00 -11.48
CA ILE A 95 -8.09 -3.02 -10.09
C ILE A 95 -7.48 -4.39 -9.83
N LYS A 96 -6.22 -4.39 -9.44
CA LYS A 96 -5.46 -5.62 -9.27
C LYS A 96 -5.80 -6.36 -7.98
N TYR A 97 -6.11 -5.65 -6.92
CA TYR A 97 -6.39 -6.23 -5.62
C TYR A 97 -7.14 -5.23 -4.76
N LYS A 98 -7.79 -5.73 -3.73
CA LYS A 98 -8.56 -4.90 -2.82
C LYS A 98 -7.63 -4.17 -1.86
N ILE A 99 -7.91 -2.89 -1.61
CA ILE A 99 -7.13 -2.08 -0.69
C ILE A 99 -8.05 -1.47 0.36
N ILE A 100 -7.63 -1.55 1.60
CA ILE A 100 -8.32 -0.93 2.72
C ILE A 100 -7.36 0.06 3.36
N PHE A 101 -7.83 1.29 3.55
CA PHE A 101 -7.05 2.33 4.21
C PHE A 101 -7.44 2.44 5.65
N LYS A 102 -6.46 2.44 6.55
CA LYS A 102 -6.65 2.79 7.95
C LYS A 102 -5.84 4.04 8.21
N SER A 103 -6.47 5.05 8.76
CA SER A 103 -5.81 6.32 8.99
C SER A 103 -5.68 6.60 10.47
N TYR A 104 -4.48 7.03 10.87
CA TYR A 104 -4.29 7.50 12.22
C TYR A 104 -4.88 8.89 12.35
N SER A 105 -5.87 9.04 13.20
CA SER A 105 -6.52 10.33 13.38
C SER A 105 -7.01 10.48 14.82
N PRO A 106 -6.14 10.88 15.73
CA PRO A 106 -6.52 11.01 17.13
C PRO A 106 -7.62 12.06 17.33
N ILE A 107 -7.72 13.03 16.45
CA ILE A 107 -8.73 14.08 16.56
C ILE A 107 -10.13 13.51 16.37
N MET A 108 -10.26 12.48 15.59
CA MET A 108 -11.56 11.89 15.29
C MET A 108 -12.16 11.13 16.46
N LYS A 109 -11.45 11.06 17.55
CA LYS A 109 -11.92 10.32 18.73
C LYS A 109 -12.66 11.17 19.73
N SER A 110 -12.76 12.42 19.48
CA SER A 110 -13.49 13.31 20.37
C SER A 110 -14.99 13.03 20.34
#